data_2031ed823b2a68cf88ee9c87e0da8b47
#
_entry.id   2031ed823b2a68cf88ee9c87e0da8b47
#
_cell.length_a   1.000
_cell.length_b   1.000
_cell.length_c   1.000
_cell.angle_alpha   90.00
_cell.angle_beta   90.00
_cell.angle_gamma   90.00
#
_symmetry.space_group_name_H-M   'P 1'
#
loop_
_entity.id
_entity.type
_entity.pdbx_description
1 polymer ?
#
loop_
_entity_poly.entity_id
_entity_poly.type
_entity_poly.pdbx_seq_one_letter_code
_entity_poly.pdbx_strand_id
1 'polypeptide(L)'
;MILFKTLSYQNFLSTGNTPTIIDLNRSSATLVVGANGAGKSTMLDALSFVLFGKAHRNINKPQLVNSVNQKKLLTTCEFSIGKTEYKIVRGIKPVVFEIYRNGKMINQESHSRDYQKVLEQNILHLNHKSFHQVVVLGSGNFIPFMQLPANLRRGVIEDLLDINIFTRMNLLVKERYTSLKNEISQTDHQLDLLKSQIQLKEKHIKKLQEIDLQQATKNQKKIDDLKEEIELLRVRNTDLRKEYDSKNPDFEAQHKKDSDKRKELEGYRGQIRNNINSLVKDVKFYENNDTCPTCHQDIGDDIKKKRTDEAKSKAKELNSGLEQIEDSISKCGQSIDKMVQGLKEMSDIMSQVMVNDSMIRNIEKDIDKTSAEKTDTSHIEEEKIELEEKKSDRDSMVDHKSNQLEKRSYYDAVGELLKDSGIKTKIIREYLPVMNNLINKYLNILDFFVLFNIDESFNETIKSRHRDDFTYPSFSEGEKQRIDLALLFTWRQVARMKNSANTNLLILDETFDSSLDADGVDNLIKILYTLREDSNVFIISHKQDLLDGKFPARMEFIKTNNFSKIKE
;
A
#
# COMPACT_ATOMS: atom_id res chain seq x y z
N MET A 1 10.42 15.92 7.82
CA MET A 1 9.36 16.96 7.77
C MET A 1 9.59 17.83 6.56
N ILE A 2 8.55 18.13 5.79
CA ILE A 2 8.55 19.10 4.70
C ILE A 2 8.27 20.47 5.32
N LEU A 3 9.20 21.40 5.18
CA LEU A 3 9.06 22.77 5.65
C LEU A 3 8.74 23.67 4.46
N PHE A 4 7.47 23.96 4.23
CA PHE A 4 7.04 24.92 3.22
C PHE A 4 7.44 26.33 3.63
N LYS A 5 8.12 27.06 2.74
CA LYS A 5 8.66 28.41 2.97
C LYS A 5 7.83 29.47 2.26
N THR A 6 7.81 29.41 0.93
CA THR A 6 7.15 30.44 0.12
C THR A 6 6.30 29.85 -0.98
N LEU A 7 5.19 30.52 -1.27
CA LEU A 7 4.34 30.28 -2.43
C LEU A 7 4.23 31.59 -3.24
N SER A 8 4.57 31.53 -4.51
CA SER A 8 4.41 32.67 -5.41
C SER A 8 3.55 32.26 -6.62
N TYR A 9 2.64 33.11 -7.03
CA TYR A 9 1.83 32.86 -8.21
C TYR A 9 1.43 34.18 -8.91
N GLN A 10 1.39 34.12 -10.25
CA GLN A 10 1.00 35.23 -11.10
C GLN A 10 0.11 34.76 -12.25
N ASN A 11 -0.77 35.59 -12.72
CA ASN A 11 -1.75 35.30 -13.78
C ASN A 11 -2.55 34.02 -13.52
N PHE A 12 -2.77 33.71 -12.26
CA PHE A 12 -3.47 32.54 -11.79
C PHE A 12 -4.88 32.95 -11.33
N LEU A 13 -5.91 32.44 -12.00
CA LEU A 13 -7.32 32.80 -11.76
C LEU A 13 -7.52 34.33 -11.69
N SER A 14 -7.82 34.87 -10.52
CA SER A 14 -8.09 36.30 -10.29
C SER A 14 -6.84 37.17 -10.10
N THR A 15 -5.62 36.61 -10.15
CA THR A 15 -4.39 37.40 -9.94
C THR A 15 -3.82 37.93 -11.25
N GLY A 16 -3.12 39.06 -11.18
CA GLY A 16 -2.54 39.76 -12.32
C GLY A 16 -1.06 39.38 -12.58
N ASN A 17 -0.39 40.23 -13.35
CA ASN A 17 1.01 40.06 -13.73
C ASN A 17 2.00 40.22 -12.56
N THR A 18 1.62 41.00 -11.54
CA THR A 18 2.45 41.12 -10.33
C THR A 18 2.36 39.84 -9.53
N PRO A 19 3.49 39.18 -9.21
CA PRO A 19 3.47 37.97 -8.39
C PRO A 19 2.89 38.26 -7.01
N THR A 20 1.94 37.43 -6.60
CA THR A 20 1.48 37.35 -5.22
C THR A 20 2.39 36.41 -4.48
N ILE A 21 3.10 36.86 -3.47
CA ILE A 21 4.05 36.09 -2.68
C ILE A 21 3.48 35.89 -1.29
N ILE A 22 3.44 34.64 -0.83
CA ILE A 22 2.95 34.25 0.48
C ILE A 22 4.09 33.54 1.23
N ASP A 23 4.46 34.08 2.36
CA ASP A 23 5.34 33.39 3.30
C ASP A 23 4.49 32.37 4.09
N LEU A 24 4.72 31.09 3.81
CA LEU A 24 4.01 29.97 4.45
C LEU A 24 4.58 29.62 5.84
N ASN A 25 5.69 30.26 6.24
CA ASN A 25 6.33 30.06 7.53
C ASN A 25 6.27 31.32 8.42
N ARG A 26 5.37 32.24 8.11
CA ARG A 26 5.27 33.56 8.74
C ARG A 26 4.88 33.50 10.22
N SER A 27 3.97 32.62 10.58
CA SER A 27 3.40 32.57 11.93
C SER A 27 2.80 31.20 12.21
N SER A 28 2.72 30.84 13.48
CA SER A 28 2.07 29.60 13.92
C SER A 28 0.60 29.51 13.53
N ALA A 29 -0.09 30.65 13.44
CA ALA A 29 -1.46 30.70 12.92
C ALA A 29 -1.72 32.07 12.24
N THR A 30 -2.23 32.01 11.02
CA THR A 30 -2.55 33.20 10.20
C THR A 30 -4.02 33.16 9.80
N LEU A 31 -4.77 34.17 10.17
CA LEU A 31 -6.14 34.37 9.73
C LEU A 31 -6.14 35.03 8.35
N VAL A 32 -6.72 34.36 7.36
CA VAL A 32 -6.84 34.83 5.98
C VAL A 32 -8.27 35.36 5.76
N VAL A 33 -8.38 36.65 5.54
CA VAL A 33 -9.66 37.33 5.39
C VAL A 33 -9.77 38.03 4.04
N GLY A 34 -10.96 38.44 3.67
CA GLY A 34 -11.24 39.20 2.47
C GLY A 34 -12.64 38.94 1.95
N ALA A 35 -13.15 39.85 1.12
CA ALA A 35 -14.48 39.72 0.50
C ALA A 35 -14.61 38.46 -0.36
N ASN A 36 -15.83 38.02 -0.65
CA ASN A 36 -16.09 36.93 -1.57
C ASN A 36 -15.47 37.21 -2.94
N GLY A 37 -14.74 36.24 -3.50
CA GLY A 37 -14.03 36.45 -4.77
C GLY A 37 -12.75 37.29 -4.69
N ALA A 38 -12.26 37.65 -3.48
CA ALA A 38 -11.01 38.40 -3.32
C ALA A 38 -9.75 37.54 -3.58
N GLY A 39 -9.89 36.23 -3.71
CA GLY A 39 -8.78 35.36 -4.06
C GLY A 39 -8.23 34.51 -2.91
N LYS A 40 -8.93 34.42 -1.79
CA LYS A 40 -8.51 33.59 -0.63
C LYS A 40 -8.25 32.13 -1.00
N SER A 41 -9.22 31.45 -1.60
CA SER A 41 -9.09 30.05 -2.03
C SER A 41 -8.17 29.88 -3.26
N THR A 42 -7.83 30.97 -3.96
CA THR A 42 -6.85 30.96 -5.07
C THR A 42 -5.46 30.53 -4.60
N MET A 43 -5.10 30.83 -3.35
CA MET A 43 -3.87 30.38 -2.72
C MET A 43 -3.80 28.84 -2.68
N LEU A 44 -4.90 28.19 -2.30
CA LEU A 44 -5.00 26.70 -2.27
C LEU A 44 -4.87 26.09 -3.66
N ASP A 45 -5.58 26.68 -4.64
CA ASP A 45 -5.50 26.21 -6.02
C ASP A 45 -4.08 26.36 -6.56
N ALA A 46 -3.39 27.46 -6.27
CA ALA A 46 -2.02 27.70 -6.69
C ALA A 46 -1.04 26.73 -6.04
N LEU A 47 -1.17 26.47 -4.73
CA LEU A 47 -0.35 25.50 -4.00
C LEU A 47 -0.57 24.08 -4.54
N SER A 48 -1.81 23.67 -4.70
CA SER A 48 -2.14 22.37 -5.26
C SER A 48 -1.64 22.24 -6.71
N PHE A 49 -1.80 23.27 -7.52
CA PHE A 49 -1.35 23.27 -8.90
C PHE A 49 0.18 23.18 -9.02
N VAL A 50 0.95 23.94 -8.25
CA VAL A 50 2.41 23.88 -8.33
C VAL A 50 2.94 22.52 -7.92
N LEU A 51 2.37 21.88 -6.90
CA LEU A 51 2.81 20.58 -6.41
C LEU A 51 2.32 19.40 -7.29
N PHE A 52 1.06 19.41 -7.69
CA PHE A 52 0.41 18.24 -8.32
C PHE A 52 -0.04 18.47 -9.76
N GLY A 53 0.08 19.69 -10.28
CA GLY A 53 -0.39 20.03 -11.62
C GLY A 53 -1.92 20.04 -11.76
N LYS A 54 -2.65 20.07 -10.63
CA LYS A 54 -4.11 20.14 -10.54
C LYS A 54 -4.49 21.18 -9.48
N ALA A 55 -5.51 21.96 -9.72
CA ALA A 55 -6.05 22.85 -8.70
C ALA A 55 -6.68 22.08 -7.55
N HIS A 56 -6.87 22.72 -6.40
CA HIS A 56 -7.62 22.18 -5.28
C HIS A 56 -9.09 21.99 -5.68
N ARG A 57 -9.69 23.01 -6.26
CA ARG A 57 -11.04 22.95 -6.82
C ARG A 57 -11.06 22.23 -8.16
N ASN A 58 -12.21 21.67 -8.55
CA ASN A 58 -12.39 20.98 -9.83
C ASN A 58 -12.43 21.97 -11.00
N ILE A 59 -11.29 22.57 -11.30
CA ILE A 59 -11.11 23.57 -12.36
C ILE A 59 -10.19 22.98 -13.43
N ASN A 60 -10.60 23.06 -14.69
CA ASN A 60 -9.78 22.60 -15.81
C ASN A 60 -8.54 23.48 -15.98
N LYS A 61 -7.40 22.89 -16.35
CA LYS A 61 -6.12 23.61 -16.50
C LYS A 61 -6.19 24.89 -17.33
N PRO A 62 -6.87 24.94 -18.49
CA PRO A 62 -6.97 26.18 -19.27
C PRO A 62 -7.65 27.31 -18.52
N GLN A 63 -8.61 27.01 -17.64
CA GLN A 63 -9.38 27.99 -16.85
C GLN A 63 -8.58 28.58 -15.67
N LEU A 64 -7.44 27.96 -15.31
CA LEU A 64 -6.55 28.48 -14.28
C LEU A 64 -5.82 29.74 -14.72
N VAL A 65 -5.65 29.94 -16.05
CA VAL A 65 -5.01 31.13 -16.59
C VAL A 65 -5.96 32.32 -16.42
N ASN A 66 -5.42 33.43 -15.91
CA ASN A 66 -6.19 34.65 -15.75
C ASN A 66 -6.91 35.04 -17.04
N SER A 67 -8.21 35.30 -16.97
CA SER A 67 -9.07 35.56 -18.13
C SER A 67 -8.78 36.89 -18.84
N VAL A 68 -8.20 37.86 -18.13
CA VAL A 68 -7.83 39.16 -18.70
C VAL A 68 -6.49 39.05 -19.43
N ASN A 69 -5.47 38.51 -18.77
CA ASN A 69 -4.12 38.47 -19.31
C ASN A 69 -3.89 37.28 -20.26
N GLN A 70 -4.61 36.17 -20.11
CA GLN A 70 -4.62 34.96 -20.93
C GLN A 70 -3.27 34.30 -21.22
N LYS A 71 -2.21 34.70 -20.50
CA LYS A 71 -0.83 34.25 -20.73
C LYS A 71 0.01 34.28 -19.46
N LYS A 72 1.18 33.65 -19.49
CA LYS A 72 2.22 33.71 -18.47
C LYS A 72 1.74 33.35 -17.06
N LEU A 73 0.84 32.35 -16.93
CA LEU A 73 0.59 31.76 -15.63
C LEU A 73 1.87 31.10 -15.14
N LEU A 74 2.34 31.52 -13.97
CA LEU A 74 3.48 30.93 -13.32
C LEU A 74 3.19 30.78 -11.83
N THR A 75 3.51 29.61 -11.29
CA THR A 75 3.44 29.30 -9.88
C THR A 75 4.79 28.74 -9.41
N THR A 76 5.23 29.18 -8.24
CA THR A 76 6.49 28.73 -7.65
C THR A 76 6.25 28.37 -6.19
N CYS A 77 6.79 27.24 -5.73
CA CYS A 77 6.77 26.84 -4.34
C CYS A 77 8.19 26.48 -3.89
N GLU A 78 8.62 27.06 -2.78
CA GLU A 78 9.90 26.75 -2.14
C GLU A 78 9.66 26.07 -0.82
N PHE A 79 10.38 24.97 -0.58
CA PHE A 79 10.31 24.21 0.65
C PHE A 79 11.66 23.50 0.92
N SER A 80 11.85 23.04 2.15
CA SER A 80 13.01 22.21 2.49
C SER A 80 12.58 20.88 3.12
N ILE A 81 13.41 19.87 2.93
CA ILE A 81 13.29 18.56 3.58
C ILE A 81 14.64 18.27 4.26
N GLY A 82 14.66 18.33 5.58
CA GLY A 82 15.91 18.30 6.33
C GLY A 82 16.83 19.48 5.92
N LYS A 83 18.01 19.17 5.41
CA LYS A 83 18.99 20.18 4.93
C LYS A 83 18.89 20.47 3.41
N THR A 84 17.98 19.81 2.71
CA THR A 84 17.86 19.94 1.25
C THR A 84 16.77 20.94 0.91
N GLU A 85 17.10 21.93 0.08
CA GLU A 85 16.17 22.93 -0.42
C GLU A 85 15.60 22.50 -1.78
N TYR A 86 14.31 22.70 -1.94
CA TYR A 86 13.60 22.43 -3.16
C TYR A 86 12.83 23.67 -3.61
N LYS A 87 12.81 23.88 -4.94
CA LYS A 87 11.98 24.87 -5.60
C LYS A 87 11.29 24.23 -6.78
N ILE A 88 9.97 24.35 -6.83
CA ILE A 88 9.16 23.86 -7.93
C ILE A 88 8.61 25.07 -8.67
N VAL A 89 8.75 25.05 -9.99
CA VAL A 89 8.19 26.06 -10.88
C VAL A 89 7.24 25.37 -11.86
N ARG A 90 6.01 25.87 -11.92
CA ARG A 90 5.02 25.32 -12.84
C ARG A 90 4.25 26.45 -13.53
N GLY A 91 4.09 26.32 -14.85
CA GLY A 91 3.45 27.34 -15.67
C GLY A 91 2.53 26.79 -16.75
N ILE A 92 1.67 27.69 -17.24
CA ILE A 92 0.81 27.48 -18.42
C ILE A 92 0.98 28.71 -19.33
N LYS A 93 1.20 28.46 -20.62
CA LYS A 93 1.43 29.49 -21.64
C LYS A 93 2.61 30.42 -21.32
N PRO A 94 3.87 29.93 -21.35
CA PRO A 94 4.30 28.59 -21.80
C PRO A 94 4.10 27.50 -20.75
N VAL A 95 4.10 26.24 -21.21
CA VAL A 95 4.09 25.08 -20.30
C VAL A 95 5.48 24.94 -19.70
N VAL A 96 5.56 25.08 -18.39
CA VAL A 96 6.80 24.94 -17.60
C VAL A 96 6.55 23.94 -16.50
N PHE A 97 7.51 23.04 -16.25
CA PHE A 97 7.55 22.22 -15.06
C PHE A 97 9.02 21.91 -14.73
N GLU A 98 9.52 22.58 -13.72
CA GLU A 98 10.92 22.51 -13.30
C GLU A 98 10.98 22.20 -11.81
N ILE A 99 11.93 21.36 -11.43
CA ILE A 99 12.23 20.99 -10.06
C ILE A 99 13.70 21.29 -9.80
N TYR A 100 13.97 22.14 -8.82
CA TYR A 100 15.31 22.48 -8.37
C TYR A 100 15.58 21.83 -7.02
N ARG A 101 16.80 21.33 -6.87
CA ARG A 101 17.33 20.79 -5.61
C ARG A 101 18.63 21.53 -5.28
N ASN A 102 18.67 22.24 -4.16
CA ASN A 102 19.81 23.08 -3.75
C ASN A 102 20.27 24.00 -4.90
N GLY A 103 19.33 24.67 -5.56
CA GLY A 103 19.59 25.58 -6.67
C GLY A 103 19.92 24.94 -8.02
N LYS A 104 20.12 23.62 -8.08
CA LYS A 104 20.38 22.91 -9.34
C LYS A 104 19.09 22.29 -9.84
N MET A 105 18.77 22.52 -11.12
CA MET A 105 17.63 21.88 -11.79
C MET A 105 17.85 20.37 -11.87
N ILE A 106 16.86 19.59 -11.52
CA ILE A 106 16.88 18.13 -11.72
C ILE A 106 16.75 17.87 -13.21
N ASN A 107 17.73 17.12 -13.79
CA ASN A 107 17.75 16.83 -15.23
C ASN A 107 16.44 16.16 -15.65
N GLN A 108 15.77 16.71 -16.66
CA GLN A 108 14.47 16.28 -17.17
C GLN A 108 14.66 15.61 -18.55
N GLU A 109 15.26 14.44 -18.55
CA GLU A 109 15.45 13.65 -19.80
C GLU A 109 14.19 12.87 -20.21
N SER A 110 13.17 12.78 -19.34
CA SER A 110 11.94 12.04 -19.57
C SER A 110 10.69 12.93 -19.58
N HIS A 111 9.52 12.33 -19.87
CA HIS A 111 8.28 13.07 -19.96
C HIS A 111 7.83 13.68 -18.61
N SER A 112 7.15 14.81 -18.65
CA SER A 112 6.66 15.55 -17.46
C SER A 112 5.81 14.69 -16.49
N ARG A 113 5.19 13.61 -16.98
CA ARG A 113 4.44 12.65 -16.14
C ARG A 113 5.35 11.84 -15.24
N ASP A 114 6.54 11.50 -15.68
CA ASP A 114 7.49 10.71 -14.88
C ASP A 114 8.10 11.59 -13.80
N TYR A 115 8.37 12.86 -14.08
CA TYR A 115 8.79 13.83 -13.07
C TYR A 115 7.73 14.14 -12.05
N GLN A 116 6.46 14.12 -12.42
CA GLN A 116 5.37 14.24 -11.45
C GLN A 116 5.37 13.05 -10.46
N LYS A 117 5.61 11.84 -10.96
CA LYS A 117 5.76 10.66 -10.08
C LYS A 117 6.98 10.79 -9.17
N VAL A 118 8.12 11.25 -9.70
CA VAL A 118 9.33 11.50 -8.89
C VAL A 118 9.04 12.52 -7.79
N LEU A 119 8.35 13.61 -8.11
CA LEU A 119 7.97 14.63 -7.13
C LEU A 119 7.06 14.04 -6.03
N GLU A 120 6.00 13.34 -6.42
CA GLU A 120 5.03 12.78 -5.47
C GLU A 120 5.61 11.64 -4.64
N GLN A 121 6.37 10.73 -5.26
CA GLN A 121 6.79 9.50 -4.62
C GLN A 121 8.17 9.57 -3.95
N ASN A 122 9.10 10.37 -4.50
CA ASN A 122 10.49 10.37 -4.04
C ASN A 122 10.85 11.63 -3.24
N ILE A 123 10.11 12.73 -3.44
CA ILE A 123 10.40 14.01 -2.78
C ILE A 123 9.35 14.32 -1.72
N LEU A 124 8.08 14.38 -2.11
CA LEU A 124 7.01 14.76 -1.19
C LEU A 124 6.50 13.59 -0.35
N HIS A 125 6.61 12.36 -0.84
CA HIS A 125 5.97 11.16 -0.27
C HIS A 125 4.46 11.34 -0.06
N LEU A 126 3.85 12.21 -0.87
CA LEU A 126 2.44 12.55 -0.84
C LEU A 126 1.92 12.68 -2.27
N ASN A 127 0.78 12.09 -2.56
CA ASN A 127 0.02 12.37 -3.77
C ASN A 127 -1.02 13.47 -3.52
N HIS A 128 -1.68 13.93 -4.58
CA HIS A 128 -2.70 14.98 -4.51
C HIS A 128 -3.80 14.68 -3.48
N LYS A 129 -4.26 13.42 -3.36
CA LYS A 129 -5.35 13.05 -2.43
C LYS A 129 -4.86 13.03 -0.99
N SER A 130 -3.73 12.39 -0.73
CA SER A 130 -3.15 12.31 0.61
C SER A 130 -2.75 13.69 1.14
N PHE A 131 -2.23 14.56 0.26
CA PHE A 131 -1.96 15.96 0.62
C PHE A 131 -3.20 16.68 1.13
N HIS A 132 -4.34 16.53 0.43
CA HIS A 132 -5.59 17.15 0.84
C HIS A 132 -6.18 16.53 2.13
N GLN A 133 -5.84 15.30 2.46
CA GLN A 133 -6.28 14.68 3.71
C GLN A 133 -5.43 15.06 4.93
N VAL A 134 -4.22 15.61 4.71
CA VAL A 134 -3.27 15.92 5.79
C VAL A 134 -3.03 17.42 5.96
N VAL A 135 -3.07 18.17 4.86
CA VAL A 135 -2.68 19.59 4.83
C VAL A 135 -3.86 20.52 4.68
N VAL A 136 -4.90 20.11 4.00
CA VAL A 136 -6.03 20.97 3.67
C VAL A 136 -7.34 20.38 4.16
N LEU A 137 -8.12 21.15 4.89
CA LEU A 137 -9.53 20.90 5.14
C LEU A 137 -10.33 22.09 4.64
N GLY A 138 -11.33 21.85 3.80
CA GLY A 138 -12.12 22.95 3.23
C GLY A 138 -13.51 22.54 2.80
N SER A 139 -14.38 23.53 2.66
CA SER A 139 -15.78 23.38 2.24
C SER A 139 -15.97 23.22 0.73
N GLY A 140 -14.92 23.43 -0.09
CA GLY A 140 -15.00 23.39 -1.54
C GLY A 140 -15.22 22.00 -2.12
N ASN A 141 -14.41 21.58 -3.09
CA ASN A 141 -14.45 20.22 -3.67
C ASN A 141 -13.65 19.18 -2.85
N PHE A 142 -13.45 19.44 -1.57
CA PHE A 142 -12.83 18.46 -0.67
C PHE A 142 -13.80 17.30 -0.45
N ILE A 143 -13.35 16.08 -0.77
CA ILE A 143 -14.09 14.88 -0.43
C ILE A 143 -13.55 14.38 0.90
N PRO A 144 -14.34 14.44 1.98
CA PRO A 144 -13.94 13.93 3.29
C PRO A 144 -13.48 12.48 3.20
N PHE A 145 -12.56 12.12 4.09
CA PHE A 145 -11.99 10.77 4.10
C PHE A 145 -13.08 9.68 4.12
N MET A 146 -14.14 9.89 4.91
CA MET A 146 -15.22 8.92 5.03
C MET A 146 -16.13 8.84 3.80
N GLN A 147 -16.11 9.83 2.92
CA GLN A 147 -16.83 9.80 1.63
C GLN A 147 -15.98 9.19 0.51
N LEU A 148 -14.68 9.00 0.74
CA LEU A 148 -13.83 8.31 -0.23
C LEU A 148 -14.21 6.81 -0.31
N PRO A 149 -14.20 6.20 -1.49
CA PRO A 149 -14.25 4.74 -1.63
C PRO A 149 -13.14 4.04 -0.82
N ALA A 150 -13.40 2.86 -0.29
CA ALA A 150 -12.49 2.13 0.60
C ALA A 150 -11.07 1.95 0.03
N ASN A 151 -10.95 1.69 -1.28
CA ASN A 151 -9.65 1.59 -1.97
C ASN A 151 -8.86 2.91 -1.94
N LEU A 152 -9.54 4.05 -1.99
CA LEU A 152 -8.89 5.36 -1.91
C LEU A 152 -8.55 5.72 -0.47
N ARG A 153 -9.39 5.37 0.52
CA ARG A 153 -9.08 5.50 1.95
C ARG A 153 -7.79 4.73 2.27
N ARG A 154 -7.72 3.48 1.79
CA ARG A 154 -6.54 2.64 1.93
C ARG A 154 -5.29 3.29 1.35
N GLY A 155 -5.37 3.83 0.13
CA GLY A 155 -4.26 4.52 -0.52
C GLY A 155 -3.74 5.71 0.29
N VAL A 156 -4.63 6.51 0.89
CA VAL A 156 -4.25 7.61 1.79
C VAL A 156 -3.45 7.08 2.99
N ILE A 157 -3.92 6.02 3.63
CA ILE A 157 -3.25 5.44 4.80
C ILE A 157 -1.91 4.78 4.41
N GLU A 158 -1.83 4.13 3.25
CA GLU A 158 -0.57 3.58 2.74
C GLU A 158 0.48 4.68 2.51
N ASP A 159 0.07 5.84 2.00
CA ASP A 159 0.95 7.02 1.86
C ASP A 159 1.40 7.53 3.24
N LEU A 160 0.47 7.67 4.19
CA LEU A 160 0.75 8.16 5.54
C LEU A 160 1.70 7.23 6.32
N LEU A 161 1.58 5.93 6.13
CA LEU A 161 2.44 4.94 6.77
C LEU A 161 3.75 4.70 6.00
N ASP A 162 3.94 5.34 4.84
CA ASP A 162 5.08 5.14 3.93
C ASP A 162 5.31 3.66 3.55
N ILE A 163 4.22 2.94 3.33
CA ILE A 163 4.26 1.52 2.97
C ILE A 163 4.08 1.26 1.47
N ASN A 164 4.11 2.29 0.66
CA ASN A 164 4.06 2.21 -0.80
C ASN A 164 5.26 1.45 -1.40
N ILE A 165 6.35 1.30 -0.63
CA ILE A 165 7.49 0.47 -1.02
C ILE A 165 7.06 -0.96 -1.35
N PHE A 166 6.11 -1.52 -0.60
CA PHE A 166 5.60 -2.89 -0.84
C PHE A 166 4.82 -2.97 -2.16
N THR A 167 4.15 -1.90 -2.58
CA THR A 167 3.50 -1.83 -3.91
C THR A 167 4.55 -1.87 -5.03
N ARG A 168 5.66 -1.13 -4.87
CA ARG A 168 6.78 -1.16 -5.83
C ARG A 168 7.47 -2.51 -5.85
N MET A 169 7.71 -3.10 -4.67
CA MET A 169 8.25 -4.46 -4.57
C MET A 169 7.34 -5.47 -5.27
N ASN A 170 6.03 -5.38 -5.11
CA ASN A 170 5.07 -6.26 -5.78
C ASN A 170 5.12 -6.13 -7.30
N LEU A 171 5.27 -4.91 -7.83
CA LEU A 171 5.47 -4.69 -9.26
C LEU A 171 6.75 -5.36 -9.77
N LEU A 172 7.87 -5.18 -9.07
CA LEU A 172 9.14 -5.81 -9.43
C LEU A 172 9.07 -7.34 -9.34
N VAL A 173 8.39 -7.87 -8.33
CA VAL A 173 8.18 -9.32 -8.20
C VAL A 173 7.34 -9.84 -9.36
N LYS A 174 6.27 -9.14 -9.74
CA LYS A 174 5.45 -9.51 -10.91
C LYS A 174 6.22 -9.49 -12.22
N GLU A 175 7.08 -8.49 -12.42
CA GLU A 175 7.96 -8.42 -13.60
C GLU A 175 8.91 -9.61 -13.64
N ARG A 176 9.60 -9.87 -12.52
CA ARG A 176 10.52 -11.02 -12.41
C ARG A 176 9.81 -12.37 -12.55
N TYR A 177 8.62 -12.49 -11.98
CA TYR A 177 7.78 -13.68 -12.14
C TYR A 177 7.39 -13.91 -13.60
N THR A 178 7.02 -12.84 -14.31
CA THR A 178 6.66 -12.92 -15.73
C THR A 178 7.88 -13.29 -16.58
N SER A 179 9.04 -12.70 -16.29
CA SER A 179 10.31 -13.08 -16.95
C SER A 179 10.62 -14.56 -16.73
N LEU A 180 10.58 -15.00 -15.46
CA LEU A 180 10.86 -16.39 -15.11
C LEU A 180 9.86 -17.37 -15.76
N LYS A 181 8.57 -16.99 -15.83
CA LYS A 181 7.56 -17.79 -16.54
C LYS A 181 7.90 -17.95 -18.02
N ASN A 182 8.37 -16.90 -18.65
CA ASN A 182 8.81 -16.94 -20.06
C ASN A 182 10.08 -17.81 -20.21
N GLU A 183 11.03 -17.69 -19.28
CA GLU A 183 12.24 -18.53 -19.24
C GLU A 183 11.88 -20.02 -19.09
N ILE A 184 10.96 -20.35 -18.19
CA ILE A 184 10.46 -21.73 -18.02
C ILE A 184 9.84 -22.23 -19.32
N SER A 185 9.02 -21.40 -20.00
CA SER A 185 8.41 -21.77 -21.26
C SER A 185 9.45 -22.00 -22.37
N GLN A 186 10.51 -21.19 -22.41
CA GLN A 186 11.62 -21.37 -23.34
C GLN A 186 12.40 -22.66 -23.04
N THR A 187 12.65 -22.93 -21.76
CA THR A 187 13.30 -24.18 -21.32
C THR A 187 12.45 -25.40 -21.70
N ASP A 188 11.11 -25.29 -21.58
CA ASP A 188 10.19 -26.35 -22.01
C ASP A 188 10.27 -26.60 -23.52
N HIS A 189 10.28 -25.55 -24.33
CA HIS A 189 10.45 -25.70 -25.77
C HIS A 189 11.80 -26.32 -26.15
N GLN A 190 12.88 -25.92 -25.46
CA GLN A 190 14.20 -26.50 -25.68
C GLN A 190 14.25 -27.98 -25.28
N LEU A 191 13.63 -28.34 -24.15
CA LEU A 191 13.48 -29.74 -23.73
C LEU A 191 12.69 -30.56 -24.76
N ASP A 192 11.63 -30.02 -25.33
CA ASP A 192 10.83 -30.73 -26.33
C ASP A 192 11.59 -30.84 -27.68
N LEU A 193 12.37 -29.85 -28.05
CA LEU A 193 13.28 -29.93 -29.19
C LEU A 193 14.35 -31.01 -28.99
N LEU A 194 15.00 -31.04 -27.83
CA LEU A 194 15.97 -32.07 -27.46
C LEU A 194 15.37 -33.47 -27.49
N LYS A 195 14.15 -33.65 -26.93
CA LYS A 195 13.40 -34.91 -27.02
C LYS A 195 13.16 -35.33 -28.49
N SER A 196 12.76 -34.36 -29.34
CA SER A 196 12.51 -34.62 -30.76
C SER A 196 13.81 -35.02 -31.51
N GLN A 197 14.92 -34.34 -31.22
CA GLN A 197 16.24 -34.68 -31.78
C GLN A 197 16.70 -36.06 -31.32
N ILE A 198 16.51 -36.39 -30.06
CA ILE A 198 16.83 -37.71 -29.51
C ILE A 198 15.99 -38.79 -30.22
N GLN A 199 14.66 -38.53 -30.40
CA GLN A 199 13.79 -39.47 -31.13
C GLN A 199 14.19 -39.65 -32.59
N LEU A 200 14.64 -38.59 -33.26
CA LEU A 200 15.14 -38.68 -34.65
C LEU A 200 16.44 -39.51 -34.74
N LYS A 201 17.36 -39.32 -33.80
CA LYS A 201 18.58 -40.14 -33.68
C LYS A 201 18.23 -41.62 -33.40
N GLU A 202 17.27 -41.88 -32.54
CA GLU A 202 16.79 -43.25 -32.26
C GLU A 202 16.21 -43.91 -33.52
N LYS A 203 15.44 -43.17 -34.34
CA LYS A 203 14.94 -43.71 -35.61
C LYS A 203 16.05 -43.99 -36.60
N HIS A 204 17.07 -43.15 -36.64
CA HIS A 204 18.25 -43.36 -37.53
C HIS A 204 18.99 -44.65 -37.11
N ILE A 205 19.25 -44.81 -35.83
CA ILE A 205 19.88 -45.99 -35.27
C ILE A 205 19.06 -47.25 -35.59
N LYS A 206 17.73 -47.21 -35.49
CA LYS A 206 16.86 -48.37 -35.86
C LYS A 206 17.04 -48.79 -37.30
N LYS A 207 17.18 -47.85 -38.24
CA LYS A 207 17.43 -48.18 -39.66
C LYS A 207 18.77 -48.89 -39.89
N LEU A 208 19.77 -48.59 -39.09
CA LEU A 208 21.04 -49.30 -39.13
C LEU A 208 20.92 -50.76 -38.62
N GLN A 209 19.89 -51.08 -37.81
CA GLN A 209 19.64 -52.39 -37.25
C GLN A 209 19.06 -53.45 -38.20
N GLU A 210 18.28 -53.02 -39.18
CA GLU A 210 17.66 -53.94 -40.12
C GLU A 210 18.67 -54.70 -40.98
N ILE A 211 19.96 -54.38 -40.87
CA ILE A 211 21.06 -54.95 -41.66
C ILE A 211 21.78 -56.12 -40.94
N ASP A 212 21.53 -56.29 -39.65
CA ASP A 212 22.32 -57.26 -38.86
C ASP A 212 21.47 -58.21 -37.98
N LEU A 213 20.72 -59.04 -38.66
CA LEU A 213 19.79 -60.01 -38.05
C LEU A 213 20.45 -61.08 -37.18
N GLN A 214 21.78 -61.30 -37.29
CA GLN A 214 22.45 -62.42 -36.56
C GLN A 214 22.85 -62.04 -35.12
N GLN A 215 22.90 -60.78 -34.74
CA GLN A 215 23.24 -60.33 -33.40
C GLN A 215 21.99 -60.13 -32.49
N ALA A 216 20.81 -60.22 -33.08
CA ALA A 216 19.51 -59.89 -32.45
C ALA A 216 19.18 -60.78 -31.23
N THR A 217 19.61 -62.03 -31.19
CA THR A 217 19.25 -62.98 -30.11
C THR A 217 19.99 -62.72 -28.78
N LYS A 218 21.26 -62.25 -28.86
CA LYS A 218 22.02 -61.88 -27.65
C LYS A 218 21.52 -60.55 -27.04
N ASN A 219 21.12 -59.65 -27.90
CA ASN A 219 20.63 -58.35 -27.50
C ASN A 219 19.17 -58.40 -27.01
N GLN A 220 18.37 -59.39 -27.48
CA GLN A 220 16.99 -59.54 -27.05
C GLN A 220 16.87 -59.83 -25.52
N LYS A 221 17.75 -60.68 -24.99
CA LYS A 221 17.74 -60.96 -23.54
C LYS A 221 18.06 -59.72 -22.72
N LYS A 222 19.01 -58.91 -23.19
CA LYS A 222 19.37 -57.65 -22.53
C LYS A 222 18.22 -56.63 -22.63
N ILE A 223 17.50 -56.60 -23.75
CA ILE A 223 16.31 -55.80 -23.96
C ILE A 223 15.18 -56.21 -22.99
N ASP A 224 15.01 -57.50 -22.77
CA ASP A 224 13.96 -58.01 -21.88
C ASP A 224 14.26 -57.69 -20.40
N ASP A 225 15.55 -57.79 -19.98
CA ASP A 225 15.99 -57.36 -18.65
C ASP A 225 15.76 -55.85 -18.37
N LEU A 226 16.05 -55.02 -19.36
CA LEU A 226 15.80 -53.54 -19.28
C LEU A 226 14.30 -53.19 -19.28
N LYS A 227 13.46 -53.97 -19.95
CA LYS A 227 12.01 -53.80 -19.88
C LYS A 227 11.44 -54.11 -18.51
N GLU A 228 12.00 -55.11 -17.83
CA GLU A 228 11.64 -55.44 -16.46
C GLU A 228 11.98 -54.30 -15.50
N GLU A 229 13.14 -53.63 -15.70
CA GLU A 229 13.52 -52.46 -14.91
C GLU A 229 12.60 -51.25 -15.15
N ILE A 230 12.16 -51.01 -16.39
CA ILE A 230 11.15 -49.97 -16.71
C ILE A 230 9.84 -50.24 -15.98
N GLU A 231 9.41 -51.48 -15.92
CA GLU A 231 8.13 -51.83 -15.27
C GLU A 231 8.18 -51.60 -13.74
N LEU A 232 9.32 -51.87 -13.13
CA LEU A 232 9.55 -51.57 -11.71
C LEU A 232 9.50 -50.05 -11.40
N LEU A 233 10.09 -49.23 -12.26
CA LEU A 233 10.03 -47.77 -12.12
C LEU A 233 8.63 -47.20 -12.36
N ARG A 234 7.86 -47.80 -13.28
CA ARG A 234 6.45 -47.43 -13.50
C ARG A 234 5.55 -47.75 -12.32
N VAL A 235 5.75 -48.92 -11.71
CA VAL A 235 5.06 -49.27 -10.46
C VAL A 235 5.38 -48.26 -9.36
N ARG A 236 6.67 -47.93 -9.22
CA ARG A 236 7.10 -46.91 -8.23
C ARG A 236 6.49 -45.55 -8.48
N ASN A 237 6.43 -45.10 -9.73
CA ASN A 237 5.76 -43.83 -10.09
C ASN A 237 4.24 -43.86 -9.83
N THR A 238 3.63 -45.03 -10.01
CA THR A 238 2.20 -45.17 -9.71
C THR A 238 1.93 -45.03 -8.21
N ASP A 239 2.83 -45.56 -7.36
CA ASP A 239 2.70 -45.43 -5.92
C ASP A 239 2.99 -44.00 -5.43
N LEU A 240 3.99 -43.34 -5.99
CA LEU A 240 4.27 -41.92 -5.73
C LEU A 240 3.10 -41.00 -6.14
N ARG A 241 2.47 -41.27 -7.28
CA ARG A 241 1.28 -40.54 -7.71
C ARG A 241 0.08 -40.77 -6.79
N LYS A 242 -0.14 -42.01 -6.32
CA LYS A 242 -1.19 -42.27 -5.32
C LYS A 242 -0.92 -41.53 -4.00
N GLU A 243 0.34 -41.46 -3.58
CA GLU A 243 0.74 -40.71 -2.40
C GLU A 243 0.46 -39.20 -2.59
N TYR A 244 0.82 -38.66 -3.73
CA TYR A 244 0.51 -37.26 -4.12
C TYR A 244 -1.01 -37.00 -4.10
N ASP A 245 -1.78 -37.84 -4.77
CA ASP A 245 -3.24 -37.68 -4.88
C ASP A 245 -3.94 -37.82 -3.51
N SER A 246 -3.41 -38.69 -2.61
CA SER A 246 -3.94 -38.83 -1.25
C SER A 246 -3.72 -37.60 -0.39
N LYS A 247 -2.65 -36.85 -0.65
CA LYS A 247 -2.32 -35.60 0.07
C LYS A 247 -2.99 -34.36 -0.50
N ASN A 248 -3.35 -34.37 -1.80
CA ASN A 248 -3.81 -33.18 -2.54
C ASN A 248 -5.18 -32.62 -2.13
N PRO A 249 -6.25 -33.41 -1.91
CA PRO A 249 -7.58 -32.85 -1.66
C PRO A 249 -7.70 -32.13 -0.30
N ASP A 250 -6.88 -32.50 0.68
CA ASP A 250 -7.04 -31.97 2.03
C ASP A 250 -6.26 -30.64 2.26
N PHE A 251 -5.14 -30.44 1.58
CA PHE A 251 -4.28 -29.28 1.85
C PHE A 251 -4.83 -27.97 1.34
N GLU A 252 -5.38 -27.90 0.12
CA GLU A 252 -5.92 -26.65 -0.43
C GLU A 252 -7.18 -26.18 0.31
N ALA A 253 -8.11 -27.11 0.56
CA ALA A 253 -9.33 -26.81 1.29
C ALA A 253 -9.06 -26.39 2.74
N GLN A 254 -8.15 -27.11 3.41
CA GLN A 254 -7.77 -26.82 4.79
C GLN A 254 -6.93 -25.53 4.89
N HIS A 255 -5.99 -25.31 3.97
CA HIS A 255 -5.22 -24.07 3.90
C HIS A 255 -6.13 -22.86 3.73
N LYS A 256 -7.11 -22.94 2.83
CA LYS A 256 -8.10 -21.89 2.63
C LYS A 256 -8.90 -21.66 3.92
N LYS A 257 -9.37 -22.74 4.55
CA LYS A 257 -10.15 -22.67 5.79
C LYS A 257 -9.36 -22.08 6.95
N ASP A 258 -8.11 -22.49 7.14
CA ASP A 258 -7.26 -21.98 8.21
C ASP A 258 -6.80 -20.53 7.92
N SER A 259 -6.58 -20.19 6.66
CA SER A 259 -6.29 -18.81 6.23
C SER A 259 -7.48 -17.88 6.46
N ASP A 260 -8.69 -18.31 6.10
CA ASP A 260 -9.91 -17.53 6.32
C ASP A 260 -10.20 -17.39 7.82
N LYS A 261 -10.06 -18.49 8.58
CA LYS A 261 -10.20 -18.48 10.05
C LYS A 261 -9.17 -17.57 10.71
N ARG A 262 -7.93 -17.58 10.24
CA ARG A 262 -6.88 -16.68 10.73
C ARG A 262 -7.25 -15.22 10.49
N LYS A 263 -7.71 -14.87 9.27
CA LYS A 263 -8.16 -13.50 8.94
C LYS A 263 -9.30 -13.04 9.85
N GLU A 264 -10.27 -13.92 10.10
CA GLU A 264 -11.39 -13.64 10.99
C GLU A 264 -10.92 -13.36 12.42
N LEU A 265 -10.06 -14.25 12.96
CA LEU A 265 -9.48 -14.10 14.30
C LEU A 265 -8.61 -12.84 14.41
N GLU A 266 -7.86 -12.50 13.36
CA GLU A 266 -7.09 -11.27 13.27
C GLU A 266 -8.00 -10.02 13.30
N GLY A 267 -9.19 -10.10 12.68
CA GLY A 267 -10.23 -9.08 12.78
C GLY A 267 -10.73 -8.90 14.22
N TYR A 268 -11.07 -10.01 14.88
CA TYR A 268 -11.49 -9.98 16.29
C TYR A 268 -10.40 -9.45 17.22
N ARG A 269 -9.15 -9.84 17.00
CA ARG A 269 -7.99 -9.31 17.73
C ARG A 269 -7.90 -7.79 17.63
N GLY A 270 -8.09 -7.25 16.41
CA GLY A 270 -8.09 -5.80 16.17
C GLY A 270 -9.20 -5.10 16.95
N GLN A 271 -10.41 -5.64 16.91
CA GLN A 271 -11.56 -5.08 17.65
C GLN A 271 -11.34 -5.08 19.15
N ILE A 272 -10.87 -6.21 19.71
CA ILE A 272 -10.62 -6.34 21.15
C ILE A 272 -9.52 -5.37 21.59
N ARG A 273 -8.41 -5.26 20.85
CA ARG A 273 -7.32 -4.29 21.15
C ARG A 273 -7.82 -2.85 21.14
N ASN A 274 -8.69 -2.50 20.18
CA ASN A 274 -9.29 -1.17 20.13
C ASN A 274 -10.17 -0.90 21.35
N ASN A 275 -10.96 -1.89 21.76
CA ASN A 275 -11.80 -1.78 22.95
C ASN A 275 -10.96 -1.64 24.23
N ILE A 276 -9.88 -2.42 24.35
CA ILE A 276 -8.95 -2.31 25.49
C ILE A 276 -8.31 -0.92 25.53
N ASN A 277 -7.83 -0.42 24.38
CA ASN A 277 -7.22 0.89 24.29
C ASN A 277 -8.20 2.03 24.62
N SER A 278 -9.48 1.88 24.27
CA SER A 278 -10.53 2.82 24.68
C SER A 278 -10.69 2.82 26.19
N LEU A 279 -10.81 1.62 26.80
CA LEU A 279 -10.95 1.49 28.26
C LEU A 279 -9.74 2.06 29.03
N VAL A 280 -8.54 1.87 28.50
CA VAL A 280 -7.31 2.45 29.08
C VAL A 280 -7.35 3.98 29.05
N LYS A 281 -7.90 4.58 27.97
CA LYS A 281 -8.08 6.04 27.90
C LYS A 281 -9.11 6.54 28.89
N ASP A 282 -10.21 5.82 29.01
CA ASP A 282 -11.25 6.15 29.99
C ASP A 282 -10.67 6.14 31.42
N VAL A 283 -9.91 5.10 31.76
CA VAL A 283 -9.21 5.02 33.05
C VAL A 283 -8.30 6.21 33.26
N LYS A 284 -7.40 6.50 32.29
CA LYS A 284 -6.48 7.64 32.37
C LYS A 284 -7.18 8.99 32.45
N PHE A 285 -8.32 9.11 31.78
CA PHE A 285 -9.13 10.32 31.84
C PHE A 285 -9.64 10.56 33.26
N TYR A 286 -10.22 9.54 33.89
CA TYR A 286 -10.75 9.64 35.25
C TYR A 286 -9.66 9.69 36.33
N GLU A 287 -8.50 9.11 36.08
CA GLU A 287 -7.34 9.20 37.00
C GLU A 287 -6.67 10.58 36.98
N ASN A 288 -6.65 11.27 35.81
CA ASN A 288 -5.88 12.50 35.63
C ASN A 288 -6.72 13.78 35.69
N ASN A 289 -8.06 13.69 35.80
CA ASN A 289 -8.90 14.88 35.81
C ASN A 289 -9.82 14.89 37.04
N ASP A 290 -9.67 15.89 37.86
CA ASP A 290 -10.56 16.15 39.00
C ASP A 290 -11.82 16.92 38.59
N THR A 291 -11.70 17.67 37.51
CA THR A 291 -12.81 18.41 36.90
C THR A 291 -12.92 18.00 35.42
N CYS A 292 -14.12 17.91 34.94
CA CYS A 292 -14.35 17.61 33.52
C CYS A 292 -13.81 18.76 32.63
N PRO A 293 -12.87 18.50 31.74
CA PRO A 293 -12.28 19.57 30.92
C PRO A 293 -13.26 20.18 29.92
N THR A 294 -14.43 19.56 29.72
CA THR A 294 -15.45 20.02 28.76
C THR A 294 -16.56 20.84 29.42
N CYS A 295 -17.05 20.43 30.60
CA CYS A 295 -18.13 21.11 31.29
C CYS A 295 -17.72 21.77 32.62
N HIS A 296 -16.45 21.65 33.00
CA HIS A 296 -15.86 22.21 34.23
C HIS A 296 -16.54 21.81 35.54
N GLN A 297 -17.37 20.76 35.53
CA GLN A 297 -17.96 20.19 36.74
C GLN A 297 -16.96 19.25 37.41
N ASP A 298 -16.94 19.23 38.73
CA ASP A 298 -16.17 18.30 39.51
C ASP A 298 -16.62 16.86 39.28
N ILE A 299 -15.67 16.00 39.02
CA ILE A 299 -15.90 14.57 38.86
C ILE A 299 -15.75 13.94 40.25
N GLY A 300 -16.86 13.65 40.91
CA GLY A 300 -16.84 13.04 42.23
C GLY A 300 -16.06 11.72 42.27
N ASP A 301 -15.33 11.53 43.36
CA ASP A 301 -14.46 10.35 43.57
C ASP A 301 -15.19 9.02 43.43
N ASP A 302 -16.46 8.96 43.84
CA ASP A 302 -17.30 7.76 43.65
C ASP A 302 -17.55 7.42 42.18
N ILE A 303 -17.72 8.43 41.34
CA ILE A 303 -17.93 8.25 39.91
C ILE A 303 -16.61 7.81 39.25
N LYS A 304 -15.50 8.43 39.67
CA LYS A 304 -14.17 8.06 39.19
C LYS A 304 -13.87 6.61 39.51
N LYS A 305 -14.01 6.24 40.78
CA LYS A 305 -13.72 4.88 41.26
C LYS A 305 -14.60 3.84 40.56
N LYS A 306 -15.89 4.08 40.49
CA LYS A 306 -16.83 3.19 39.83
C LYS A 306 -16.49 3.00 38.35
N ARG A 307 -16.23 4.08 37.63
CA ARG A 307 -15.90 4.04 36.20
C ARG A 307 -14.54 3.39 35.92
N THR A 308 -13.56 3.66 36.78
CA THR A 308 -12.23 3.08 36.66
C THR A 308 -12.26 1.57 36.93
N ASP A 309 -13.01 1.15 37.96
CA ASP A 309 -13.16 -0.27 38.33
C ASP A 309 -13.93 -1.06 37.25
N GLU A 310 -15.01 -0.48 36.73
CA GLU A 310 -15.75 -1.05 35.60
C GLU A 310 -14.89 -1.22 34.37
N ALA A 311 -14.09 -0.20 34.03
CA ALA A 311 -13.18 -0.24 32.87
C ALA A 311 -12.04 -1.24 33.09
N LYS A 312 -11.45 -1.29 34.29
CA LYS A 312 -10.40 -2.26 34.66
C LYS A 312 -10.90 -3.71 34.61
N SER A 313 -12.11 -3.95 35.10
CA SER A 313 -12.75 -5.28 35.06
C SER A 313 -12.96 -5.73 33.60
N LYS A 314 -13.57 -4.88 32.77
CA LYS A 314 -13.79 -5.17 31.35
C LYS A 314 -12.48 -5.34 30.57
N ALA A 315 -11.47 -4.52 30.88
CA ALA A 315 -10.17 -4.65 30.23
C ALA A 315 -9.50 -5.99 30.57
N LYS A 316 -9.68 -6.48 31.81
CA LYS A 316 -9.15 -7.80 32.23
C LYS A 316 -9.84 -8.95 31.50
N GLU A 317 -11.15 -8.89 31.35
CA GLU A 317 -11.93 -9.88 30.61
C GLU A 317 -11.55 -9.89 29.12
N LEU A 318 -11.44 -8.69 28.52
CA LEU A 318 -11.01 -8.54 27.14
C LEU A 318 -9.57 -9.00 26.90
N ASN A 319 -8.66 -8.78 27.86
CA ASN A 319 -7.28 -9.31 27.77
C ASN A 319 -7.25 -10.84 27.79
N SER A 320 -8.06 -11.47 28.64
CA SER A 320 -8.17 -12.93 28.64
C SER A 320 -8.70 -13.46 27.29
N GLY A 321 -9.70 -12.78 26.71
CA GLY A 321 -10.18 -13.09 25.37
C GLY A 321 -9.12 -12.86 24.28
N LEU A 322 -8.31 -11.81 24.44
CA LEU A 322 -7.22 -11.49 23.52
C LEU A 322 -6.15 -12.61 23.49
N GLU A 323 -5.75 -13.10 24.67
CA GLU A 323 -4.79 -14.23 24.80
C GLU A 323 -5.31 -15.50 24.10
N GLN A 324 -6.59 -15.81 24.27
CA GLN A 324 -7.21 -16.97 23.59
C GLN A 324 -7.22 -16.81 22.06
N ILE A 325 -7.48 -15.60 21.59
CA ILE A 325 -7.45 -15.31 20.15
C ILE A 325 -6.01 -15.37 19.62
N GLU A 326 -5.04 -14.83 20.35
CA GLU A 326 -3.62 -14.87 19.96
C GLU A 326 -3.10 -16.31 19.93
N ASP A 327 -3.49 -17.14 20.90
CA ASP A 327 -3.17 -18.58 20.88
C ASP A 327 -3.82 -19.28 19.67
N SER A 328 -5.07 -18.93 19.37
CA SER A 328 -5.78 -19.49 18.22
C SER A 328 -5.18 -19.05 16.88
N ILE A 329 -4.75 -17.78 16.76
CA ILE A 329 -4.03 -17.26 15.60
C ILE A 329 -2.68 -17.99 15.43
N SER A 330 -1.97 -18.20 16.55
CA SER A 330 -0.71 -18.94 16.56
C SER A 330 -0.90 -20.39 16.08
N LYS A 331 -1.96 -21.05 16.56
CA LYS A 331 -2.32 -22.42 16.12
C LYS A 331 -2.67 -22.46 14.62
N CYS A 332 -3.45 -21.48 14.15
CA CYS A 332 -3.71 -21.35 12.70
C CYS A 332 -2.43 -21.07 11.90
N GLY A 333 -1.53 -20.23 12.42
CA GLY A 333 -0.22 -19.98 11.81
C GLY A 333 0.60 -21.26 11.69
N GLN A 334 0.73 -22.00 12.79
CA GLN A 334 1.43 -23.29 12.80
C GLN A 334 0.78 -24.33 11.86
N SER A 335 -0.55 -24.31 11.76
CA SER A 335 -1.28 -25.16 10.80
C SER A 335 -0.94 -24.78 9.36
N ILE A 336 -0.98 -23.50 9.05
CA ILE A 336 -0.62 -22.95 7.72
C ILE A 336 0.85 -23.30 7.39
N ASP A 337 1.78 -23.12 8.34
CA ASP A 337 3.19 -23.45 8.15
C ASP A 337 3.40 -24.95 7.86
N LYS A 338 2.67 -25.81 8.58
CA LYS A 338 2.68 -27.26 8.31
C LYS A 338 2.15 -27.58 6.92
N MET A 339 1.13 -26.85 6.45
CA MET A 339 0.59 -27.06 5.11
C MET A 339 1.53 -26.57 4.02
N VAL A 340 2.21 -25.44 4.23
CA VAL A 340 3.27 -24.97 3.33
C VAL A 340 4.38 -26.00 3.24
N GLN A 341 4.73 -26.63 4.36
CA GLN A 341 5.69 -27.72 4.37
C GLN A 341 5.16 -28.96 3.63
N GLY A 342 3.87 -29.29 3.81
CA GLY A 342 3.22 -30.37 3.06
C GLY A 342 3.17 -30.13 1.55
N LEU A 343 2.90 -28.90 1.13
CA LEU A 343 2.98 -28.50 -0.28
C LEU A 343 4.40 -28.64 -0.84
N LYS A 344 5.42 -28.38 0.00
CA LYS A 344 6.82 -28.61 -0.37
C LYS A 344 7.11 -30.10 -0.55
N GLU A 345 6.64 -30.93 0.38
CA GLU A 345 6.77 -32.41 0.27
C GLU A 345 6.06 -32.93 -0.99
N MET A 346 4.89 -32.38 -1.33
CA MET A 346 4.20 -32.73 -2.58
C MET A 346 5.01 -32.33 -3.82
N SER A 347 5.64 -31.16 -3.79
CA SER A 347 6.55 -30.72 -4.87
C SER A 347 7.75 -31.65 -5.00
N ASP A 348 8.31 -32.12 -3.87
CA ASP A 348 9.42 -33.08 -3.84
C ASP A 348 9.00 -34.45 -4.40
N ILE A 349 7.81 -34.93 -4.06
CA ILE A 349 7.25 -36.18 -4.63
C ILE A 349 7.10 -36.06 -6.15
N MET A 350 6.54 -34.95 -6.64
CA MET A 350 6.39 -34.72 -8.07
C MET A 350 7.72 -34.60 -8.80
N SER A 351 8.73 -34.02 -8.14
CA SER A 351 10.11 -33.98 -8.64
C SER A 351 10.69 -35.37 -8.78
N GLN A 352 10.48 -36.30 -7.80
CA GLN A 352 10.90 -37.70 -7.88
C GLN A 352 10.20 -38.44 -9.03
N VAL A 353 8.91 -38.21 -9.26
CA VAL A 353 8.18 -38.80 -10.41
C VAL A 353 8.82 -38.35 -11.73
N MET A 354 9.13 -37.05 -11.85
CA MET A 354 9.81 -36.53 -13.06
C MET A 354 11.20 -37.15 -13.26
N VAL A 355 11.95 -37.35 -12.19
CA VAL A 355 13.26 -38.01 -12.25
C VAL A 355 13.10 -39.48 -12.69
N ASN A 356 12.16 -40.22 -12.11
CA ASN A 356 11.90 -41.60 -12.51
C ASN A 356 11.42 -41.70 -13.97
N ASP A 357 10.52 -40.80 -14.43
CA ASP A 357 10.11 -40.75 -15.83
C ASP A 357 11.28 -40.42 -16.77
N SER A 358 12.24 -39.61 -16.29
CA SER A 358 13.47 -39.37 -17.02
C SER A 358 14.39 -40.61 -17.09
N MET A 359 14.46 -41.38 -15.98
CA MET A 359 15.20 -42.66 -15.96
C MET A 359 14.57 -43.67 -16.92
N ILE A 360 13.26 -43.84 -16.93
CA ILE A 360 12.54 -44.72 -17.84
C ILE A 360 12.89 -44.36 -19.31
N ARG A 361 12.82 -43.09 -19.66
CA ARG A 361 13.20 -42.65 -21.01
C ARG A 361 14.69 -42.91 -21.34
N ASN A 362 15.56 -42.81 -20.33
CA ASN A 362 16.98 -43.13 -20.53
C ASN A 362 17.19 -44.63 -20.77
N ILE A 363 16.52 -45.48 -19.99
CA ILE A 363 16.55 -46.93 -20.16
C ILE A 363 15.91 -47.33 -21.50
N GLU A 364 14.75 -46.70 -21.87
CA GLU A 364 14.13 -46.92 -23.19
C GLU A 364 15.11 -46.63 -24.35
N LYS A 365 15.91 -45.57 -24.22
CA LYS A 365 16.93 -45.26 -25.22
C LYS A 365 18.13 -46.23 -25.22
N ASP A 366 18.48 -46.76 -24.06
CA ASP A 366 19.54 -47.77 -24.00
C ASP A 366 19.08 -49.12 -24.59
N ILE A 367 17.78 -49.42 -24.52
CA ILE A 367 17.19 -50.56 -25.25
C ILE A 367 17.32 -50.33 -26.77
N ASP A 368 16.99 -49.11 -27.25
CA ASP A 368 17.13 -48.78 -28.69
C ASP A 368 18.58 -48.90 -29.18
N LYS A 369 19.57 -48.51 -28.38
CA LYS A 369 20.98 -48.66 -28.71
C LYS A 369 21.38 -50.12 -28.82
N THR A 370 20.97 -50.93 -27.83
CA THR A 370 21.35 -52.36 -27.80
C THR A 370 20.73 -53.11 -28.98
N SER A 371 19.55 -52.71 -29.44
CA SER A 371 18.94 -53.27 -30.65
C SER A 371 19.62 -52.82 -31.95
N ALA A 372 20.45 -51.79 -31.90
CA ALA A 372 21.10 -51.17 -33.07
C ALA A 372 22.57 -51.60 -33.31
N GLU A 373 23.16 -52.42 -32.45
CA GLU A 373 24.55 -52.85 -32.63
C GLU A 373 24.75 -53.61 -33.93
N LYS A 374 25.50 -53.04 -34.81
CA LYS A 374 25.93 -53.60 -36.09
C LYS A 374 27.44 -53.69 -36.24
N THR A 375 27.83 -54.39 -37.26
CA THR A 375 29.16 -54.81 -37.66
C THR A 375 30.15 -53.67 -37.91
N ASP A 376 29.72 -52.41 -38.04
CA ASP A 376 30.63 -51.27 -38.08
C ASP A 376 30.55 -50.49 -36.76
N THR A 377 31.32 -50.92 -35.78
CA THR A 377 31.34 -50.43 -34.41
C THR A 377 31.79 -48.96 -34.28
N SER A 378 32.51 -48.40 -35.25
CA SER A 378 33.01 -47.04 -35.20
C SER A 378 31.87 -45.99 -35.38
N HIS A 379 31.02 -46.15 -36.38
CA HIS A 379 29.87 -45.27 -36.61
C HIS A 379 28.83 -45.39 -35.49
N ILE A 380 28.63 -46.58 -34.93
CA ILE A 380 27.70 -46.80 -33.83
C ILE A 380 28.22 -46.15 -32.57
N GLU A 381 29.55 -46.19 -32.34
CA GLU A 381 30.18 -45.60 -31.16
C GLU A 381 30.07 -44.04 -31.20
N GLU A 382 30.29 -43.43 -32.37
CA GLU A 382 30.08 -41.99 -32.57
C GLU A 382 28.64 -41.57 -32.32
N GLU A 383 27.67 -42.32 -32.85
CA GLU A 383 26.24 -42.07 -32.62
C GLU A 383 25.84 -42.21 -31.17
N LYS A 384 26.45 -43.17 -30.41
CA LYS A 384 26.23 -43.34 -28.96
C LYS A 384 26.77 -42.15 -28.17
N ILE A 385 27.96 -41.65 -28.51
CA ILE A 385 28.57 -40.50 -27.84
C ILE A 385 27.68 -39.26 -28.01
N GLU A 386 27.25 -38.98 -29.23
CA GLU A 386 26.35 -37.83 -29.49
C GLU A 386 25.00 -37.96 -28.80
N LEU A 387 24.48 -39.20 -28.67
CA LEU A 387 23.24 -39.45 -27.94
C LEU A 387 23.38 -39.22 -26.44
N GLU A 388 24.50 -39.64 -25.82
CA GLU A 388 24.78 -39.39 -24.41
C GLU A 388 25.03 -37.91 -24.10
N GLU A 389 25.68 -37.17 -24.99
CA GLU A 389 25.81 -35.72 -24.88
C GLU A 389 24.40 -35.06 -24.83
N LYS A 390 23.49 -35.43 -25.76
CA LYS A 390 22.14 -34.92 -25.79
C LYS A 390 21.31 -35.30 -24.57
N LYS A 391 21.55 -36.45 -23.97
CA LYS A 391 20.91 -36.85 -22.71
C LYS A 391 21.42 -36.03 -21.53
N SER A 392 22.76 -35.84 -21.47
CA SER A 392 23.38 -34.99 -20.46
C SER A 392 22.85 -33.56 -20.51
N ASP A 393 22.73 -33.00 -21.73
CA ASP A 393 22.14 -31.69 -21.93
C ASP A 393 20.68 -31.64 -21.49
N ARG A 394 19.90 -32.67 -21.78
CA ARG A 394 18.51 -32.78 -21.32
C ARG A 394 18.44 -32.82 -19.78
N ASP A 395 19.27 -33.63 -19.12
CA ASP A 395 19.25 -33.78 -17.66
C ASP A 395 19.68 -32.49 -16.98
N SER A 396 20.68 -31.81 -17.50
CA SER A 396 21.08 -30.48 -17.04
C SER A 396 19.94 -29.43 -17.22
N MET A 397 19.18 -29.54 -18.31
CA MET A 397 18.01 -28.68 -18.54
C MET A 397 16.84 -29.03 -17.60
N VAL A 398 16.64 -30.29 -17.26
CA VAL A 398 15.63 -30.71 -16.29
C VAL A 398 15.97 -30.16 -14.91
N ASP A 399 17.25 -30.24 -14.49
CA ASP A 399 17.71 -29.65 -13.24
C ASP A 399 17.56 -28.11 -13.25
N HIS A 400 17.91 -27.50 -14.39
CA HIS A 400 17.72 -26.06 -14.55
C HIS A 400 16.24 -25.67 -14.42
N LYS A 401 15.34 -26.43 -15.06
CA LYS A 401 13.89 -26.23 -14.93
C LYS A 401 13.41 -26.43 -13.50
N SER A 402 13.91 -27.42 -12.78
CA SER A 402 13.57 -27.65 -11.37
C SER A 402 13.93 -26.43 -10.52
N ASN A 403 15.15 -25.90 -10.69
CA ASN A 403 15.61 -24.68 -10.03
C ASN A 403 14.76 -23.45 -10.38
N GLN A 404 14.30 -23.34 -11.64
CA GLN A 404 13.39 -22.28 -12.08
C GLN A 404 12.01 -22.42 -11.43
N LEU A 405 11.48 -23.64 -11.30
CA LEU A 405 10.22 -23.91 -10.64
C LEU A 405 10.28 -23.61 -9.14
N GLU A 406 11.39 -23.93 -8.49
CA GLU A 406 11.62 -23.55 -7.10
C GLU A 406 11.64 -22.02 -6.94
N LYS A 407 12.40 -21.31 -7.76
CA LYS A 407 12.39 -19.83 -7.77
C LYS A 407 10.99 -19.26 -8.01
N ARG A 408 10.21 -19.88 -8.89
CA ARG A 408 8.83 -19.49 -9.14
C ARG A 408 7.98 -19.61 -7.88
N SER A 409 8.13 -20.70 -7.10
CA SER A 409 7.40 -20.88 -5.85
C SER A 409 7.74 -19.80 -4.81
N TYR A 410 9.01 -19.36 -4.76
CA TYR A 410 9.40 -18.22 -3.92
C TYR A 410 8.73 -16.91 -4.38
N TYR A 411 8.71 -16.65 -5.70
CA TYR A 411 8.02 -15.46 -6.20
C TYR A 411 6.52 -15.50 -5.97
N ASP A 412 5.88 -16.68 -6.05
CA ASP A 412 4.48 -16.85 -5.70
C ASP A 412 4.24 -16.52 -4.21
N ALA A 413 5.06 -17.09 -3.32
CA ALA A 413 4.96 -16.84 -1.88
C ALA A 413 5.20 -15.35 -1.54
N VAL A 414 6.23 -14.75 -2.12
CA VAL A 414 6.51 -13.31 -1.93
C VAL A 414 5.40 -12.44 -2.53
N GLY A 415 4.87 -12.83 -3.69
CA GLY A 415 3.75 -12.16 -4.33
C GLY A 415 2.50 -12.15 -3.45
N GLU A 416 2.19 -13.28 -2.79
CA GLU A 416 1.09 -13.36 -1.82
C GLU A 416 1.32 -12.45 -0.61
N LEU A 417 2.54 -12.44 -0.06
CA LEU A 417 2.89 -11.57 1.06
C LEU A 417 2.79 -10.07 0.71
N LEU A 418 3.10 -9.70 -0.53
CA LEU A 418 3.09 -8.32 -0.99
C LEU A 418 1.72 -7.84 -1.51
N LYS A 419 0.73 -8.73 -1.60
CA LYS A 419 -0.66 -8.34 -1.88
C LYS A 419 -1.19 -7.39 -0.81
N ASP A 420 -2.25 -6.69 -1.15
CA ASP A 420 -2.90 -5.76 -0.22
C ASP A 420 -3.40 -6.45 1.06
N SER A 421 -3.82 -7.70 0.96
CA SER A 421 -4.19 -8.54 2.12
C SER A 421 -3.01 -9.09 2.93
N GLY A 422 -1.79 -8.95 2.44
CA GLY A 422 -0.56 -9.46 3.07
C GLY A 422 0.05 -8.50 4.09
N ILE A 423 1.34 -8.20 3.91
CA ILE A 423 2.15 -7.43 4.85
C ILE A 423 1.61 -6.02 5.09
N LYS A 424 1.07 -5.37 4.05
CA LYS A 424 0.48 -4.04 4.18
C LYS A 424 -0.69 -4.02 5.17
N THR A 425 -1.61 -4.98 5.05
CA THR A 425 -2.74 -5.10 5.97
C THR A 425 -2.26 -5.41 7.39
N LYS A 426 -1.22 -6.22 7.54
CA LYS A 426 -0.63 -6.50 8.85
C LYS A 426 -0.08 -5.22 9.51
N ILE A 427 0.64 -4.42 8.75
CA ILE A 427 1.16 -3.13 9.23
C ILE A 427 0.01 -2.19 9.58
N ILE A 428 -0.96 -2.01 8.68
CA ILE A 428 -2.13 -1.16 8.92
C ILE A 428 -2.83 -1.58 10.23
N ARG A 429 -3.02 -2.87 10.44
CA ARG A 429 -3.64 -3.43 11.64
C ARG A 429 -2.94 -3.02 12.93
N GLU A 430 -1.62 -2.96 12.93
CA GLU A 430 -0.84 -2.51 14.10
C GLU A 430 -1.07 -1.04 14.42
N TYR A 431 -1.38 -0.20 13.40
CA TYR A 431 -1.65 1.22 13.56
C TYR A 431 -3.11 1.56 13.81
N LEU A 432 -4.06 0.69 13.45
CA LEU A 432 -5.49 0.93 13.64
C LEU A 432 -5.86 1.29 15.09
N PRO A 433 -5.35 0.61 16.12
CA PRO A 433 -5.63 0.98 17.50
C PRO A 433 -5.19 2.41 17.83
N VAL A 434 -4.03 2.81 17.36
CA VAL A 434 -3.51 4.18 17.56
C VAL A 434 -4.37 5.20 16.83
N MET A 435 -4.76 4.90 15.59
CA MET A 435 -5.64 5.75 14.80
C MET A 435 -6.99 5.92 15.47
N ASN A 436 -7.64 4.84 15.84
CA ASN A 436 -8.94 4.86 16.50
C ASN A 436 -8.89 5.62 17.84
N ASN A 437 -7.80 5.44 18.59
CA ASN A 437 -7.58 6.17 19.82
C ASN A 437 -7.44 7.68 19.61
N LEU A 438 -6.68 8.07 18.59
CA LEU A 438 -6.48 9.48 18.25
C LEU A 438 -7.80 10.12 17.76
N ILE A 439 -8.54 9.42 16.91
CA ILE A 439 -9.84 9.89 16.42
C ILE A 439 -10.75 10.17 17.61
N ASN A 440 -10.94 9.20 18.50
CA ASN A 440 -11.81 9.35 19.66
C ASN A 440 -11.32 10.44 20.64
N LYS A 441 -9.99 10.59 20.79
CA LYS A 441 -9.41 11.69 21.54
C LYS A 441 -9.81 13.05 20.95
N TYR A 442 -9.67 13.24 19.65
CA TYR A 442 -10.02 14.50 19.01
C TYR A 442 -11.53 14.74 18.99
N LEU A 443 -12.34 13.71 18.81
CA LEU A 443 -13.79 13.79 18.91
C LEU A 443 -14.23 14.28 20.31
N ASN A 444 -13.62 13.74 21.35
CA ASN A 444 -13.88 14.18 22.72
C ASN A 444 -13.49 15.65 22.95
N ILE A 445 -12.35 16.11 22.41
CA ILE A 445 -11.95 17.53 22.50
C ILE A 445 -12.94 18.43 21.75
N LEU A 446 -13.50 17.94 20.65
CA LEU A 446 -14.50 18.65 19.85
C LEU A 446 -15.92 18.54 20.44
N ASP A 447 -16.06 18.05 21.66
CA ASP A 447 -17.34 17.84 22.36
C ASP A 447 -18.30 16.94 21.59
N PHE A 448 -17.76 15.89 20.99
CA PHE A 448 -18.53 14.90 20.25
C PHE A 448 -18.27 13.49 20.80
N PHE A 449 -19.15 13.07 21.69
CA PHE A 449 -18.99 11.85 22.50
C PHE A 449 -19.55 10.61 21.78
N VAL A 450 -18.86 10.15 20.79
CA VAL A 450 -19.13 8.88 20.11
C VAL A 450 -17.92 7.97 20.19
N LEU A 451 -18.13 6.69 20.09
CA LEU A 451 -17.06 5.71 19.88
C LEU A 451 -16.94 5.45 18.39
N PHE A 452 -15.93 6.04 17.79
CA PHE A 452 -15.58 5.86 16.38
C PHE A 452 -14.54 4.76 16.23
N ASN A 453 -14.79 3.82 15.36
CA ASN A 453 -13.86 2.74 15.05
C ASN A 453 -13.78 2.52 13.53
N ILE A 454 -12.57 2.39 13.02
CA ILE A 454 -12.28 1.98 11.64
C ILE A 454 -11.66 0.59 11.70
N ASP A 455 -12.17 -0.32 10.86
CA ASP A 455 -11.65 -1.66 10.67
C ASP A 455 -10.50 -1.70 9.64
N GLU A 456 -9.95 -2.88 9.37
CA GLU A 456 -8.87 -3.11 8.40
C GLU A 456 -9.27 -2.86 6.94
N SER A 457 -10.56 -2.91 6.66
CA SER A 457 -11.15 -2.60 5.35
C SER A 457 -11.50 -1.13 5.22
N PHE A 458 -11.21 -0.32 6.27
CA PHE A 458 -11.56 1.09 6.39
C PHE A 458 -13.07 1.35 6.37
N ASN A 459 -13.85 0.39 6.87
CA ASN A 459 -15.25 0.62 7.20
C ASN A 459 -15.34 1.22 8.59
N GLU A 460 -16.22 2.18 8.74
CA GLU A 460 -16.48 2.82 10.02
C GLU A 460 -17.59 2.11 10.79
N THR A 461 -17.45 2.08 12.10
CA THR A 461 -18.51 1.78 13.06
C THR A 461 -18.54 2.89 14.09
N ILE A 462 -19.65 3.59 14.21
CA ILE A 462 -19.79 4.71 15.12
C ILE A 462 -20.91 4.38 16.12
N LYS A 463 -20.58 4.34 17.40
CA LYS A 463 -21.52 4.05 18.49
C LYS A 463 -21.73 5.29 19.33
N SER A 464 -22.97 5.66 19.53
CA SER A 464 -23.38 6.69 20.48
C SER A 464 -23.86 6.08 21.79
N ARG A 465 -23.89 6.85 22.87
CA ARG A 465 -24.35 6.40 24.22
C ARG A 465 -25.76 5.80 24.22
N HIS A 466 -26.61 6.11 23.26
CA HIS A 466 -28.01 5.73 23.22
C HIS A 466 -28.48 5.07 21.93
N ARG A 467 -27.59 4.85 20.96
CA ARG A 467 -27.92 4.26 19.65
C ARG A 467 -26.79 3.36 19.19
N ASP A 468 -27.15 2.19 18.72
CA ASP A 468 -26.21 1.24 18.15
C ASP A 468 -26.04 1.50 16.64
N ASP A 469 -24.80 1.44 16.20
CA ASP A 469 -24.35 1.39 14.79
C ASP A 469 -24.87 2.48 13.84
N PHE A 470 -24.20 3.63 13.90
CA PHE A 470 -24.31 4.68 12.88
C PHE A 470 -23.25 4.54 11.82
N THR A 471 -23.56 5.05 10.64
CA THR A 471 -22.60 5.30 9.57
C THR A 471 -22.41 6.81 9.40
N TYR A 472 -21.27 7.23 8.84
CA TYR A 472 -20.95 8.64 8.63
C TYR A 472 -22.07 9.46 7.94
N PRO A 473 -22.79 8.94 6.91
CA PRO A 473 -23.90 9.68 6.30
C PRO A 473 -25.06 10.02 7.24
N SER A 474 -25.23 9.28 8.34
CA SER A 474 -26.35 9.44 9.28
C SER A 474 -26.23 10.67 10.19
N PHE A 475 -25.07 11.34 10.19
CA PHE A 475 -24.79 12.49 11.02
C PHE A 475 -25.18 13.81 10.36
N SER A 476 -25.50 14.81 11.18
CA SER A 476 -25.68 16.19 10.75
C SER A 476 -24.37 16.76 10.18
N GLU A 477 -24.43 17.82 9.39
CA GLU A 477 -23.24 18.44 8.81
C GLU A 477 -22.25 18.94 9.87
N GLY A 478 -22.71 19.42 11.01
CA GLY A 478 -21.84 19.84 12.11
C GLY A 478 -21.12 18.67 12.78
N GLU A 479 -21.79 17.53 12.94
CA GLU A 479 -21.20 16.31 13.47
C GLU A 479 -20.20 15.70 12.47
N LYS A 480 -20.55 15.67 11.18
CA LYS A 480 -19.64 15.25 10.10
C LYS A 480 -18.37 16.08 10.09
N GLN A 481 -18.50 17.39 10.27
CA GLN A 481 -17.35 18.28 10.31
C GLN A 481 -16.44 18.02 11.51
N ARG A 482 -17.01 17.69 12.68
CA ARG A 482 -16.23 17.27 13.85
C ARG A 482 -15.49 15.95 13.59
N ILE A 483 -16.13 14.99 12.91
CA ILE A 483 -15.49 13.74 12.49
C ILE A 483 -14.34 14.03 11.51
N ASP A 484 -14.57 14.85 10.49
CA ASP A 484 -13.56 15.18 9.47
C ASP A 484 -12.36 15.91 10.07
N LEU A 485 -12.58 16.81 11.02
CA LEU A 485 -11.53 17.45 11.81
C LEU A 485 -10.74 16.45 12.64
N ALA A 486 -11.42 15.56 13.35
CA ALA A 486 -10.78 14.52 14.14
C ALA A 486 -9.92 13.59 13.28
N LEU A 487 -10.41 13.23 12.11
CA LEU A 487 -9.66 12.45 11.12
C LEU A 487 -8.44 13.22 10.60
N LEU A 488 -8.59 14.48 10.19
CA LEU A 488 -7.48 15.31 9.73
C LEU A 488 -6.35 15.37 10.76
N PHE A 489 -6.69 15.68 12.01
CA PHE A 489 -5.70 15.77 13.08
C PHE A 489 -5.07 14.40 13.39
N THR A 490 -5.87 13.33 13.29
CA THR A 490 -5.35 11.98 13.43
C THR A 490 -4.35 11.65 12.33
N TRP A 491 -4.68 11.92 11.07
CA TRP A 491 -3.79 11.66 9.95
C TRP A 491 -2.49 12.46 10.04
N ARG A 492 -2.56 13.73 10.45
CA ARG A 492 -1.36 14.52 10.72
C ARG A 492 -0.49 13.90 11.82
N GLN A 493 -1.11 13.46 12.91
CA GLN A 493 -0.39 12.87 14.01
C GLN A 493 0.25 11.52 13.63
N VAL A 494 -0.44 10.70 12.86
CA VAL A 494 0.09 9.43 12.33
C VAL A 494 1.26 9.70 11.37
N ALA A 495 1.11 10.64 10.44
CA ALA A 495 2.19 11.05 9.53
C ALA A 495 3.43 11.55 10.29
N ARG A 496 3.22 12.33 11.37
CA ARG A 496 4.28 12.81 12.25
C ARG A 496 4.99 11.66 12.98
N MET A 497 4.25 10.73 13.54
CA MET A 497 4.80 9.55 14.24
C MET A 497 5.68 8.69 13.31
N LYS A 498 5.30 8.59 12.05
CA LYS A 498 6.08 7.86 11.03
C LYS A 498 7.19 8.69 10.40
N ASN A 499 7.21 10.00 10.63
CA ASN A 499 8.11 10.94 9.97
C ASN A 499 8.06 10.86 8.42
N SER A 500 6.92 10.42 7.89
CA SER A 500 6.70 10.18 6.46
C SER A 500 6.25 11.46 5.76
N ALA A 501 4.96 11.73 5.79
CA ALA A 501 4.28 12.85 5.14
C ALA A 501 4.13 14.07 6.08
N ASN A 502 5.09 14.28 6.99
CA ASN A 502 5.01 15.35 7.98
C ASN A 502 5.32 16.71 7.35
N THR A 503 4.40 17.66 7.49
CA THR A 503 4.53 19.03 6.96
C THR A 503 4.28 20.06 8.05
N ASN A 504 4.94 21.24 7.92
CA ASN A 504 4.66 22.38 8.79
C ASN A 504 3.35 23.09 8.44
N LEU A 505 2.72 22.80 7.30
CA LEU A 505 1.58 23.55 6.79
C LEU A 505 0.26 22.84 7.11
N LEU A 506 -0.73 23.62 7.56
CA LEU A 506 -2.13 23.25 7.70
C LEU A 506 -3.00 24.39 7.18
N ILE A 507 -3.96 24.09 6.33
CA ILE A 507 -4.87 25.09 5.78
C ILE A 507 -6.31 24.66 6.04
N LEU A 508 -7.04 25.49 6.75
CA LEU A 508 -8.46 25.32 7.07
C LEU A 508 -9.27 26.33 6.25
N ASP A 509 -9.92 25.84 5.20
CA ASP A 509 -10.69 26.70 4.29
C ASP A 509 -12.17 26.65 4.63
N GLU A 510 -12.73 27.80 5.05
CA GLU A 510 -14.13 27.96 5.46
C GLU A 510 -14.61 26.99 6.55
N THR A 511 -13.69 26.33 7.23
CA THR A 511 -14.01 25.33 8.26
C THR A 511 -14.72 25.97 9.46
N PHE A 512 -14.41 27.21 9.75
CA PHE A 512 -15.03 28.00 10.82
C PHE A 512 -16.35 28.66 10.39
N ASP A 513 -16.63 28.69 9.09
CA ASP A 513 -17.77 29.39 8.51
C ASP A 513 -19.00 28.50 8.40
N SER A 514 -18.80 27.18 8.38
CA SER A 514 -19.83 26.18 8.16
C SER A 514 -20.57 25.81 9.45
N SER A 515 -20.76 24.55 9.71
CA SER A 515 -21.73 24.02 10.67
C SER A 515 -21.24 23.96 12.13
N LEU A 516 -20.09 24.55 12.48
CA LEU A 516 -19.61 24.59 13.86
C LEU A 516 -20.32 25.69 14.65
N ASP A 517 -20.80 25.31 15.84
CA ASP A 517 -21.29 26.21 16.86
C ASP A 517 -20.14 26.97 17.56
N ALA A 518 -20.46 27.91 18.44
CA ALA A 518 -19.46 28.71 19.14
C ALA A 518 -18.51 27.83 19.97
N ASP A 519 -19.04 26.83 20.64
CA ASP A 519 -18.25 25.89 21.46
C ASP A 519 -17.34 25.02 20.57
N GLY A 520 -17.83 24.58 19.42
CA GLY A 520 -17.05 23.84 18.42
C GLY A 520 -15.89 24.69 17.87
N VAL A 521 -16.11 25.98 17.63
CA VAL A 521 -15.07 26.93 17.23
C VAL A 521 -14.00 27.05 18.31
N ASP A 522 -14.39 27.25 19.58
CA ASP A 522 -13.42 27.38 20.67
C ASP A 522 -12.66 26.08 20.94
N ASN A 523 -13.32 24.94 20.81
CA ASN A 523 -12.67 23.64 20.92
C ASN A 523 -11.67 23.36 19.78
N LEU A 524 -12.02 23.75 18.55
CA LEU A 524 -11.08 23.69 17.42
C LEU A 524 -9.86 24.59 17.65
N ILE A 525 -10.08 25.81 18.15
CA ILE A 525 -8.99 26.73 18.51
C ILE A 525 -8.08 26.10 19.57
N LYS A 526 -8.61 25.43 20.60
CA LYS A 526 -7.82 24.69 21.59
C LYS A 526 -6.92 23.64 20.92
N ILE A 527 -7.46 22.86 19.96
CA ILE A 527 -6.66 21.88 19.21
C ILE A 527 -5.54 22.59 18.45
N LEU A 528 -5.85 23.68 17.75
CA LEU A 528 -4.86 24.45 16.98
C LEU A 528 -3.75 25.00 17.86
N TYR A 529 -4.05 25.38 19.09
CA TYR A 529 -3.05 25.80 20.07
C TYR A 529 -2.10 24.65 20.47
N THR A 530 -2.56 23.41 20.47
CA THR A 530 -1.68 22.24 20.74
C THR A 530 -0.72 21.93 19.57
N LEU A 531 -1.01 22.45 18.38
CA LEU A 531 -0.19 22.23 17.17
C LEU A 531 0.85 23.33 16.94
N ARG A 532 0.85 24.42 17.73
CA ARG A 532 1.60 25.65 17.47
C ARG A 532 3.12 25.48 17.34
N GLU A 533 3.71 24.53 18.03
CA GLU A 533 5.17 24.40 18.05
C GLU A 533 5.78 23.92 16.73
N ASP A 534 5.00 23.22 15.90
CA ASP A 534 5.50 22.54 14.70
C ASP A 534 4.65 22.78 13.43
N SER A 535 3.67 23.68 13.48
CA SER A 535 2.75 23.85 12.35
C SER A 535 2.40 25.32 12.12
N ASN A 536 2.39 25.72 10.85
CA ASN A 536 1.88 27.01 10.40
C ASN A 536 0.44 26.79 9.88
N VAL A 537 -0.51 27.33 10.58
CA VAL A 537 -1.93 27.13 10.28
C VAL A 537 -2.46 28.37 9.55
N PHE A 538 -2.99 28.18 8.36
CA PHE A 538 -3.72 29.20 7.62
C PHE A 538 -5.22 28.94 7.74
N ILE A 539 -5.94 29.90 8.28
CA ILE A 539 -7.38 29.82 8.52
C ILE A 539 -8.08 30.80 7.59
N ILE A 540 -8.74 30.26 6.57
CA ILE A 540 -9.52 31.07 5.63
C ILE A 540 -10.95 31.10 6.16
N SER A 541 -11.46 32.30 6.46
CA SER A 541 -12.81 32.48 7.00
C SER A 541 -13.48 33.76 6.53
N HIS A 542 -14.79 33.72 6.48
CA HIS A 542 -15.66 34.86 6.26
C HIS A 542 -16.17 35.50 7.56
N LYS A 543 -16.12 34.75 8.67
CA LYS A 543 -16.57 35.19 10.00
C LYS A 543 -15.48 36.01 10.71
N GLN A 544 -15.14 37.16 10.17
CA GLN A 544 -14.07 38.03 10.69
C GLN A 544 -14.29 38.38 12.17
N ASP A 545 -15.52 38.78 12.51
CA ASP A 545 -15.87 39.29 13.85
C ASP A 545 -15.68 38.25 14.95
N LEU A 546 -15.85 36.97 14.65
CA LEU A 546 -15.69 35.88 15.62
C LEU A 546 -14.22 35.47 15.83
N LEU A 547 -13.37 35.75 14.85
CA LEU A 547 -12.01 35.25 14.79
C LEU A 547 -10.95 36.36 14.95
N ASP A 548 -11.34 37.60 14.91
CA ASP A 548 -10.43 38.73 15.03
C ASP A 548 -9.78 38.74 16.42
N GLY A 549 -8.48 38.94 16.45
CA GLY A 549 -7.68 38.91 17.69
C GLY A 549 -7.40 37.50 18.27
N LYS A 550 -8.02 36.43 17.74
CA LYS A 550 -7.77 35.06 18.22
C LYS A 550 -6.49 34.44 17.63
N PHE A 551 -5.93 35.00 16.58
CA PHE A 551 -4.75 34.49 15.90
C PHE A 551 -3.62 35.51 15.84
N PRO A 552 -2.34 35.07 15.92
CA PRO A 552 -1.20 35.97 16.01
C PRO A 552 -0.91 36.75 14.71
N ALA A 553 -1.37 36.29 13.58
CA ALA A 553 -1.18 36.96 12.30
C ALA A 553 -2.47 37.04 11.49
N ARG A 554 -2.59 38.10 10.69
CA ARG A 554 -3.69 38.35 9.77
C ARG A 554 -3.16 38.60 8.37
N MET A 555 -3.82 38.09 7.36
CA MET A 555 -3.57 38.33 5.93
C MET A 555 -4.87 38.68 5.27
N GLU A 556 -4.93 39.87 4.64
CA GLU A 556 -6.14 40.38 4.00
C GLU A 556 -6.00 40.36 2.48
N PHE A 557 -6.90 39.63 1.83
CA PHE A 557 -7.04 39.67 0.37
C PHE A 557 -8.02 40.72 -0.05
N ILE A 558 -7.59 41.58 -0.96
CA ILE A 558 -8.40 42.64 -1.56
C ILE A 558 -8.44 42.49 -3.09
N LYS A 559 -9.46 43.05 -3.70
CA LYS A 559 -9.57 43.10 -5.15
C LYS A 559 -9.41 44.55 -5.61
N THR A 560 -8.36 44.82 -6.39
CA THR A 560 -8.05 46.13 -6.93
C THR A 560 -8.01 46.03 -8.45
N ASN A 561 -8.78 46.84 -9.16
CA ASN A 561 -8.83 46.82 -10.63
C ASN A 561 -9.06 45.42 -11.23
N ASN A 562 -10.00 44.68 -10.68
CA ASN A 562 -10.33 43.29 -11.01
C ASN A 562 -9.25 42.24 -10.71
N PHE A 563 -8.12 42.59 -10.11
CA PHE A 563 -7.07 41.65 -9.70
C PHE A 563 -7.03 41.46 -8.18
N SER A 564 -6.89 40.25 -7.76
CA SER A 564 -6.68 39.88 -6.36
C SER A 564 -5.25 40.18 -5.92
N LYS A 565 -5.09 40.83 -4.77
CA LYS A 565 -3.80 41.15 -4.13
C LYS A 565 -3.89 40.93 -2.63
N ILE A 566 -2.75 40.78 -1.98
CA ILE A 566 -2.65 40.87 -0.53
C ILE A 566 -2.51 42.32 -0.18
N LYS A 567 -3.29 42.77 0.81
CA LYS A 567 -3.16 44.12 1.38
C LYS A 567 -1.87 44.15 2.20
N GLU A 568 -1.02 45.08 1.88
CA GLU A 568 0.23 45.34 2.61
C GLU A 568 -0.03 45.87 4.02
#